data_f349fe7536755cf00a7df366dcb62bb5
#
_entry.id   f349fe7536755cf00a7df366dcb62bb5
#
_cell.length_a   1.000
_cell.length_b   1.000
_cell.length_c   1.000
_cell.angle_alpha   90.00
_cell.angle_beta   90.00
_cell.angle_gamma   90.00
#
_symmetry.space_group_name_H-M   'P 1'
#
loop_
_entity.id
_entity.type
_entity.pdbx_description
1 polymer ?
#
loop_
_entity_poly.entity_id
_entity_poly.type
_entity_poly.pdbx_seq_one_letter_code
_entity_poly.pdbx_strand_id
1 'polypeptide(L)'
;MRIMLDTNVLISALLFPGVKMNAMMNYIFTHHQLVLSSYVVDELKSVVKRKFPGREIAINKLLMMMSFEYVYTPSEIESGLFDIRDVKDYPVLYTAIIEDVDILVTGDKDFSDIDIEKPEIMSPTQFMERFL
;
A
#
# COMPACT_ATOMS: atom_id res chain seq x y z
N MET A 1 8.29 -12.03 -4.16
CA MET A 1 8.47 -10.59 -4.43
C MET A 1 8.05 -9.77 -3.23
N ARG A 2 8.58 -8.57 -3.12
CA ARG A 2 8.17 -7.59 -2.12
C ARG A 2 7.07 -6.72 -2.71
N ILE A 3 5.91 -6.71 -2.07
CA ILE A 3 4.70 -6.04 -2.58
C ILE A 3 4.24 -5.01 -1.56
N MET A 4 4.18 -3.75 -1.98
CA MET A 4 3.72 -2.64 -1.16
C MET A 4 2.28 -2.28 -1.53
N LEU A 5 1.48 -1.92 -0.53
CA LEU A 5 0.11 -1.45 -0.73
C LEU A 5 0.01 0.05 -0.45
N ASP A 6 -0.77 0.73 -1.29
CA ASP A 6 -1.21 2.09 -1.02
C ASP A 6 -2.26 2.10 0.10
N THR A 7 -2.45 3.25 0.73
CA THR A 7 -3.36 3.41 1.87
C THR A 7 -4.77 2.96 1.57
N ASN A 8 -5.34 3.34 0.44
CA ASN A 8 -6.72 2.98 0.10
C ASN A 8 -6.91 1.49 -0.12
N VAL A 9 -5.91 0.82 -0.68
CA VAL A 9 -5.93 -0.64 -0.83
C VAL A 9 -5.87 -1.30 0.54
N LEU A 10 -5.02 -0.80 1.43
CA LEU A 10 -4.91 -1.33 2.79
C LEU A 10 -6.21 -1.11 3.59
N ILE A 11 -6.82 0.06 3.47
CA ILE A 11 -8.12 0.34 4.09
C ILE A 11 -9.17 -0.65 3.61
N SER A 12 -9.26 -0.87 2.30
CA SER A 12 -10.22 -1.83 1.73
C SER A 12 -9.97 -3.24 2.24
N ALA A 13 -8.71 -3.65 2.33
CA ALA A 13 -8.33 -4.99 2.79
C ALA A 13 -8.68 -5.23 4.27
N LEU A 14 -8.54 -4.22 5.11
CA LEU A 14 -8.71 -4.35 6.56
C LEU A 14 -10.11 -4.01 7.05
N LEU A 15 -10.77 -3.00 6.46
CA LEU A 15 -12.08 -2.53 6.90
C LEU A 15 -13.24 -3.12 6.11
N PHE A 16 -13.04 -3.36 4.83
CA PHE A 16 -14.10 -3.80 3.92
C PHE A 16 -13.66 -5.03 3.11
N PRO A 17 -13.21 -6.11 3.78
CA PRO A 17 -12.70 -7.27 3.05
C PRO A 17 -13.86 -8.02 2.40
N GLY A 18 -13.84 -8.07 1.07
CA GLY A 18 -14.69 -8.97 0.29
C GLY A 18 -13.93 -10.24 -0.06
N VAL A 19 -14.59 -11.15 -0.77
CA VAL A 19 -13.99 -12.42 -1.18
C VAL A 19 -12.71 -12.20 -2.00
N LYS A 20 -12.76 -11.30 -2.97
CA LYS A 20 -11.63 -11.03 -3.85
C LYS A 20 -10.46 -10.39 -3.10
N MET A 21 -10.74 -9.42 -2.23
CA MET A 21 -9.69 -8.75 -1.47
C MET A 21 -9.02 -9.70 -0.49
N ASN A 22 -9.80 -10.55 0.18
CA ASN A 22 -9.26 -11.58 1.06
C ASN A 22 -8.38 -12.57 0.29
N ALA A 23 -8.80 -12.98 -0.91
CA ALA A 23 -8.02 -13.89 -1.75
C ALA A 23 -6.69 -13.24 -2.15
N MET A 24 -6.70 -11.96 -2.53
CA MET A 24 -5.48 -11.22 -2.86
C MET A 24 -4.53 -11.16 -1.67
N MET A 25 -5.04 -10.79 -0.49
CA MET A 25 -4.20 -10.68 0.71
C MET A 25 -3.62 -12.03 1.12
N ASN A 26 -4.43 -13.09 1.08
CA ASN A 26 -3.95 -14.44 1.38
C ASN A 26 -2.86 -14.88 0.41
N TYR A 27 -3.03 -14.56 -0.87
CA TYR A 27 -2.02 -14.87 -1.89
C TYR A 27 -0.71 -14.15 -1.60
N ILE A 28 -0.77 -12.86 -1.26
CA ILE A 28 0.43 -12.08 -0.91
C ILE A 28 1.11 -12.67 0.32
N PHE A 29 0.37 -12.97 1.39
CA PHE A 29 0.94 -13.56 2.61
C PHE A 29 1.57 -14.92 2.36
N THR A 30 1.00 -15.73 1.46
CA THR A 30 1.48 -17.09 1.21
C THR A 30 2.67 -17.14 0.27
N HIS A 31 2.69 -16.30 -0.76
CA HIS A 31 3.67 -16.40 -1.85
C HIS A 31 4.65 -15.24 -1.93
N HIS A 32 4.40 -14.15 -1.23
CA HIS A 32 5.20 -12.93 -1.34
C HIS A 32 5.44 -12.32 0.03
N GLN A 33 6.19 -11.23 0.06
CA GLN A 33 6.41 -10.43 1.26
C GLN A 33 5.60 -9.15 1.16
N LEU A 34 4.65 -8.96 2.08
CA LEU A 34 3.94 -7.69 2.20
C LEU A 34 4.88 -6.64 2.80
N VAL A 35 4.89 -5.45 2.22
CA VAL A 35 5.68 -4.32 2.70
C VAL A 35 4.73 -3.15 2.95
N LEU A 36 4.79 -2.58 4.16
CA LEU A 36 4.00 -1.40 4.52
C LEU A 36 4.94 -0.29 4.96
N SER A 37 4.76 0.91 4.38
CA SER A 37 5.55 2.07 4.78
C SER A 37 4.96 2.74 6.01
N SER A 38 5.81 3.44 6.77
CA SER A 38 5.35 4.23 7.92
C SER A 38 4.33 5.29 7.50
N TYR A 39 4.52 5.91 6.33
CA TYR A 39 3.57 6.89 5.80
C TYR A 39 2.18 6.29 5.61
N VAL A 40 2.09 5.12 4.98
CA VAL A 40 0.81 4.44 4.72
C VAL A 40 0.16 3.98 6.03
N VAL A 41 0.93 3.43 6.96
CA VAL A 41 0.39 3.01 8.26
C VAL A 41 -0.14 4.20 9.06
N ASP A 42 0.59 5.31 9.09
CA ASP A 42 0.16 6.53 9.76
C ASP A 42 -1.10 7.11 9.13
N GLU A 43 -1.19 7.11 7.81
CA GLU A 43 -2.37 7.57 7.09
C GLU A 43 -3.57 6.66 7.36
N LEU A 44 -3.38 5.36 7.37
CA LEU A 44 -4.42 4.40 7.75
C LEU A 44 -4.98 4.72 9.14
N LYS A 45 -4.11 4.87 10.13
CA LYS A 45 -4.52 5.16 11.51
C LYS A 45 -5.26 6.50 11.61
N SER A 46 -4.80 7.51 10.88
CA SER A 46 -5.45 8.82 10.83
C SER A 46 -6.86 8.74 10.24
N VAL A 47 -7.01 8.02 9.12
CA VAL A 47 -8.31 7.85 8.46
C VAL A 47 -9.27 7.07 9.36
N VAL A 48 -8.81 6.00 9.99
CA VAL A 48 -9.63 5.19 10.92
C VAL A 48 -10.11 6.05 12.09
N LYS A 49 -9.22 6.81 12.70
CA LYS A 49 -9.57 7.69 13.81
C LYS A 49 -10.64 8.72 13.43
N ARG A 50 -10.54 9.28 12.22
CA ARG A 50 -11.43 10.32 11.74
C ARG A 50 -12.77 9.76 11.25
N LYS A 51 -12.75 8.68 10.46
CA LYS A 51 -13.93 8.17 9.77
C LYS A 51 -14.55 6.93 10.41
N PHE A 52 -13.76 6.15 11.12
CA PHE A 52 -14.18 4.87 11.70
C PHE A 52 -13.69 4.73 13.15
N PRO A 53 -14.05 5.69 14.05
CA PRO A 53 -13.45 5.72 15.39
C PRO A 53 -13.72 4.47 16.22
N GLY A 54 -14.81 3.75 15.97
CA GLY A 54 -15.09 2.49 16.64
C GLY A 54 -14.25 1.31 16.19
N ARG A 55 -13.44 1.48 15.16
CA ARG A 55 -12.61 0.42 14.56
C ARG A 55 -11.13 0.50 14.93
N GLU A 56 -10.70 1.51 15.69
CA GLU A 56 -9.28 1.73 15.99
C GLU A 56 -8.62 0.53 16.65
N ILE A 57 -9.27 -0.02 17.68
CA ILE A 57 -8.72 -1.17 18.41
C ILE A 57 -8.59 -2.40 17.51
N ALA A 58 -9.63 -2.68 16.72
CA ALA A 58 -9.63 -3.82 15.81
C ALA A 58 -8.54 -3.70 14.75
N ILE A 59 -8.34 -2.51 14.18
CA ILE A 59 -7.31 -2.27 13.17
C ILE A 59 -5.91 -2.41 13.78
N ASN A 60 -5.67 -1.89 14.97
CA ASN A 60 -4.39 -2.04 15.64
C ASN A 60 -4.08 -3.52 15.91
N LYS A 61 -5.08 -4.32 16.31
CA LYS A 61 -4.91 -5.76 16.49
C LYS A 61 -4.58 -6.46 15.19
N LEU A 62 -5.27 -6.12 14.10
CA LEU A 62 -4.98 -6.71 12.79
C LEU A 62 -3.56 -6.41 12.34
N LEU A 63 -3.10 -5.17 12.50
CA LEU A 63 -1.72 -4.80 12.16
C LEU A 63 -0.70 -5.58 12.99
N MET A 64 -0.97 -5.80 14.26
CA MET A 64 -0.08 -6.58 15.13
C MET A 64 -0.02 -8.05 14.75
N MET A 65 -1.09 -8.60 14.18
CA MET A 65 -1.19 -10.01 13.82
C MET A 65 -0.71 -10.31 12.40
N MET A 66 -0.65 -9.29 11.54
CA MET A 66 -0.23 -9.47 10.16
C MET A 66 1.29 -9.62 10.04
N SER A 67 1.70 -10.47 9.11
CA SER A 67 3.11 -10.60 8.77
C SER A 67 3.45 -9.63 7.65
N PHE A 68 4.26 -8.60 7.97
CA PHE A 68 4.72 -7.65 6.96
C PHE A 68 6.06 -7.06 7.35
N GLU A 69 6.78 -6.60 6.35
CA GLU A 69 7.98 -5.81 6.53
C GLU A 69 7.58 -4.34 6.68
N TYR A 70 7.99 -3.71 7.78
CA TYR A 70 7.71 -2.30 8.03
C TYR A 70 8.92 -1.48 7.59
N VAL A 71 8.70 -0.53 6.68
CA VAL A 71 9.77 0.33 6.17
C VAL A 71 9.45 1.79 6.48
N TYR A 72 10.48 2.56 6.77
CA TYR A 72 10.31 3.96 7.15
C TYR A 72 10.39 4.85 5.91
N THR A 73 9.36 5.67 5.72
CA THR A 73 9.40 6.74 4.73
C THR A 73 10.42 7.77 5.20
N PRO A 74 11.41 8.15 4.36
CA PRO A 74 12.41 9.14 4.76
C PRO A 74 11.79 10.46 5.17
N SER A 75 12.33 11.10 6.21
CA SER A 75 11.88 12.41 6.66
C SER A 75 12.19 13.51 5.65
N GLU A 76 13.28 13.33 4.89
CA GLU A 76 13.65 14.22 3.80
C GLU A 76 13.41 13.49 2.49
N ILE A 77 12.51 14.03 1.67
CA ILE A 77 12.13 13.44 0.39
C ILE A 77 12.68 14.29 -0.75
N GLU A 78 13.45 13.64 -1.62
CA GLU A 78 13.99 14.29 -2.82
C GLU A 78 12.85 14.52 -3.83
N SER A 79 12.66 15.77 -4.22
CA SER A 79 11.67 16.12 -5.24
C SER A 79 12.19 15.90 -6.65
N GLY A 80 11.29 15.71 -7.61
CA GLY A 80 11.66 15.67 -9.02
C GLY A 80 12.06 14.32 -9.58
N LEU A 81 11.95 13.24 -8.80
CA LEU A 81 12.23 11.88 -9.32
C LEU A 81 11.16 11.40 -10.29
N PHE A 82 9.94 11.86 -10.10
CA PHE A 82 8.81 11.55 -10.95
C PHE A 82 7.75 12.63 -10.77
N ASP A 83 6.84 12.75 -11.74
CA ASP A 83 5.72 13.67 -11.67
C ASP A 83 4.46 12.91 -11.25
N ILE A 84 3.80 13.40 -10.22
CA ILE A 84 2.52 12.87 -9.77
C ILE A 84 1.58 14.02 -9.44
N ARG A 85 0.31 13.88 -9.80
CA ARG A 85 -0.66 14.97 -9.69
C ARG A 85 -0.96 15.35 -8.25
N ASP A 86 -1.14 14.36 -7.37
CA ASP A 86 -1.42 14.60 -5.95
C ASP A 86 -0.12 14.48 -5.15
N VAL A 87 0.29 15.57 -4.51
CA VAL A 87 1.50 15.59 -3.69
C VAL A 87 1.46 14.61 -2.51
N LYS A 88 0.26 14.23 -2.06
CA LYS A 88 0.11 13.24 -0.97
C LYS A 88 0.53 11.83 -1.40
N ASP A 89 0.49 11.56 -2.71
CA ASP A 89 0.88 10.26 -3.25
C ASP A 89 2.40 10.14 -3.44
N TYR A 90 3.10 11.27 -3.47
CA TYR A 90 4.54 11.29 -3.69
C TYR A 90 5.30 10.45 -2.65
N PRO A 91 5.05 10.59 -1.33
CA PRO A 91 5.77 9.80 -0.33
C PRO A 91 5.54 8.29 -0.46
N VAL A 92 4.38 7.88 -0.91
CA VAL A 92 4.07 6.45 -1.12
C VAL A 92 4.98 5.85 -2.17
N LEU A 93 5.01 6.43 -3.36
CA LEU A 93 5.84 5.93 -4.45
C LEU A 93 7.32 6.16 -4.18
N TYR A 94 7.68 7.28 -3.57
CA TYR A 94 9.06 7.57 -3.21
C TYR A 94 9.62 6.47 -2.29
N THR A 95 8.88 6.08 -1.26
CA THR A 95 9.31 5.01 -0.35
C THR A 95 9.44 3.68 -1.08
N ALA A 96 8.49 3.38 -1.99
CA ALA A 96 8.54 2.16 -2.79
C ALA A 96 9.80 2.10 -3.65
N ILE A 97 10.22 3.23 -4.22
CA ILE A 97 11.44 3.31 -5.03
C ILE A 97 12.68 3.13 -4.16
N ILE A 98 12.78 3.86 -3.06
CA ILE A 98 13.94 3.80 -2.16
C ILE A 98 14.11 2.41 -1.57
N GLU A 99 13.02 1.74 -1.22
CA GLU A 99 13.03 0.39 -0.66
C GLU A 99 13.12 -0.70 -1.73
N ASP A 100 13.16 -0.31 -2.98
CA ASP A 100 13.32 -1.24 -4.12
C ASP A 100 12.28 -2.36 -4.11
N VAL A 101 11.01 -2.03 -3.82
CA VAL A 101 9.93 -3.01 -3.87
C VAL A 101 9.63 -3.41 -5.30
N ASP A 102 9.11 -4.60 -5.50
CA ASP A 102 8.85 -5.14 -6.83
C ASP A 102 7.55 -4.62 -7.41
N ILE A 103 6.51 -4.53 -6.59
CA ILE A 103 5.16 -4.13 -7.02
C ILE A 103 4.58 -3.15 -5.99
N LEU A 104 3.95 -2.09 -6.50
CA LEU A 104 3.07 -1.21 -5.72
C LEU A 104 1.63 -1.43 -6.20
N VAL A 105 0.76 -1.90 -5.30
CA VAL A 105 -0.66 -2.08 -5.59
C VAL A 105 -1.41 -0.84 -5.14
N THR A 106 -2.08 -0.17 -6.07
CA THR A 106 -2.85 1.05 -5.81
C THR A 106 -4.06 1.12 -6.75
N GLY A 107 -5.19 1.59 -6.21
CA GLY A 107 -6.37 1.88 -7.02
C GLY A 107 -6.41 3.30 -7.55
N ASP A 108 -5.42 4.12 -7.22
CA ASP A 108 -5.38 5.52 -7.62
C ASP A 108 -4.83 5.68 -9.03
N LYS A 109 -5.63 6.30 -9.89
CA LYS A 109 -5.27 6.53 -11.29
C LYS A 109 -4.10 7.51 -11.46
N ASP A 110 -3.81 8.32 -10.46
CA ASP A 110 -2.68 9.26 -10.51
C ASP A 110 -1.34 8.55 -10.63
N PHE A 111 -1.27 7.26 -10.27
CA PHE A 111 -0.06 6.45 -10.45
C PHE A 111 0.05 5.80 -11.83
N SER A 112 -1.03 5.77 -12.63
CA SER A 112 -1.07 4.97 -13.86
C SER A 112 -0.19 5.50 -14.99
N ASP A 113 0.09 6.81 -15.01
CA ASP A 113 0.82 7.47 -16.08
C ASP A 113 2.29 7.76 -15.73
N ILE A 114 2.79 7.17 -14.63
CA ILE A 114 4.15 7.42 -14.18
C ILE A 114 5.11 6.50 -14.93
N ASP A 115 6.09 7.11 -15.58
CA ASP A 115 7.10 6.41 -16.35
C ASP A 115 8.29 6.05 -15.45
N ILE A 116 8.22 4.87 -14.84
CA ILE A 116 9.30 4.30 -14.04
C ILE A 116 9.40 2.81 -14.31
N GLU A 117 10.60 2.27 -14.21
CA GLU A 117 10.81 0.84 -14.41
C GLU A 117 10.36 0.02 -13.19
N LYS A 118 10.66 0.51 -11.99
CA LYS A 118 10.40 -0.20 -10.73
C LYS A 118 10.04 0.79 -9.62
N PRO A 119 9.00 0.49 -8.81
CA PRO A 119 8.19 -0.72 -8.83
C PRO A 119 7.25 -0.78 -10.03
N GLU A 120 6.79 -1.98 -10.38
CA GLU A 120 5.67 -2.13 -11.29
C GLU A 120 4.41 -1.70 -10.55
N ILE A 121 3.61 -0.81 -11.13
CA ILE A 121 2.41 -0.26 -10.51
C ILE A 121 1.19 -0.95 -11.12
N MET A 122 0.33 -1.50 -10.28
CA MET A 122 -0.89 -2.15 -10.74
C MET A 122 -2.04 -1.96 -9.75
N SER A 123 -3.26 -2.00 -10.27
CA SER A 123 -4.46 -1.99 -9.45
C SER A 123 -4.67 -3.35 -8.79
N PRO A 124 -5.53 -3.43 -7.75
CA PRO A 124 -5.91 -4.73 -7.19
C PRO A 124 -6.47 -5.68 -8.23
N THR A 125 -7.31 -5.17 -9.15
CA THR A 125 -7.87 -5.99 -10.24
C THR A 125 -6.77 -6.53 -11.14
N GLN A 126 -5.83 -5.70 -11.56
CA GLN A 126 -4.70 -6.11 -12.39
C GLN A 126 -3.82 -7.14 -11.67
N PHE A 127 -3.59 -6.96 -10.38
CA PHE A 127 -2.83 -7.91 -9.57
C PHE A 127 -3.55 -9.27 -9.54
N MET A 128 -4.84 -9.26 -9.26
CA MET A 128 -5.62 -10.50 -9.21
C MET A 128 -5.68 -11.22 -10.56
N GLU A 129 -5.85 -10.49 -11.65
CA GLU A 129 -5.85 -11.06 -13.00
C GLU A 129 -4.52 -11.71 -13.35
N ARG A 130 -3.42 -11.12 -12.90
CA ARG A 130 -2.07 -11.62 -13.22
C ARG A 130 -1.65 -12.83 -12.38
N PHE A 131 -2.01 -12.86 -11.09
CA PHE A 131 -1.48 -13.85 -10.16
C PHE A 131 -2.53 -14.86 -9.68
N LEU A 132 -3.78 -14.52 -9.72
CA LEU A 132 -4.88 -15.38 -9.30
C LEU A 132 -5.67 -15.89 -10.49
#